data_1641c073926d8340b412fa47304fc4dc
#
_entry.id   1641c073926d8340b412fa47304fc4dc
#
_cell.length_a   1.000
_cell.length_b   1.000
_cell.length_c   1.000
_cell.angle_alpha   90.00
_cell.angle_beta   90.00
_cell.angle_gamma   90.00
#
_symmetry.space_group_name_H-M   'P 1'
#
loop_
_entity.id
_entity.type
_entity.pdbx_description
1 polymer ?
#
loop_
_entity_poly.entity_id
_entity_poly.type
_entity_poly.pdbx_seq_one_letter_code
_entity_poly.pdbx_strand_id
1 'polypeptide(L)'
;MTTQIKFTTAEEAVKVIKSGDHVHLSSVASAPQCLINAMCARGEAGELKDVHIHHLHTEGPAPYADEKFEGVFQLDSFFVGGNVRKVTQSGYADYIPIFLSETQRLYRCGAVPCNVAMIQVSTPDKHGFVSLGTSVDATLAAVETADYVLAVVNKHVPRAFGQAMIHSSKIDYFVQDDTPLMEAHFSEPNETETAIGKHCAALIEDGATLQMGIGAIPNAVLAQLGGHKNLGIHTEMFADGVLPLVESGVINGEAKNIDKGKMVSTFLMGSQRVYDFIDDNPAVLMMDVGYTNDPYIISKNDRVTAINSALQVDITGQVCADSLGTKFYSGVGGQIDFVYGASLSKGGKAIIAMPSMTNKGISKIAPVLSPGAGVVTTRNHIHWFVTEHGAVDLYGKTLQERARLIISVADPSAQEELDRAREQAQAGLLMGLESVQSRMSHLGASGLLYGRVREADELL
;
A
#
# COMPACT_ATOMS: atom_id res chain seq x y z
N MET A 1 -4.55 21.89 33.09
CA MET A 1 -4.89 23.26 32.68
C MET A 1 -5.18 23.18 31.19
N THR A 2 -6.40 23.46 30.75
CA THR A 2 -6.76 23.53 29.33
C THR A 2 -6.04 24.74 28.75
N THR A 3 -4.97 24.52 28.01
CA THR A 3 -4.29 25.57 27.26
C THR A 3 -5.31 26.10 26.25
N GLN A 4 -5.66 27.39 26.32
CA GLN A 4 -6.57 28.00 25.37
C GLN A 4 -5.90 27.99 23.99
N ILE A 5 -6.43 27.19 23.07
CA ILE A 5 -5.92 27.10 21.70
C ILE A 5 -6.12 28.46 21.03
N LYS A 6 -5.03 29.00 20.49
CA LYS A 6 -5.07 30.26 19.74
C LYS A 6 -5.00 29.92 18.24
N PHE A 7 -6.07 30.23 17.52
CA PHE A 7 -6.12 30.08 16.08
C PHE A 7 -5.43 31.25 15.36
N THR A 8 -4.83 30.88 14.22
CA THR A 8 -4.23 31.84 13.27
C THR A 8 -4.74 31.55 11.86
N THR A 9 -4.33 32.34 10.87
CA THR A 9 -4.63 32.06 9.46
C THR A 9 -3.63 31.09 8.85
N ALA A 10 -3.99 30.46 7.72
CA ALA A 10 -3.09 29.59 7.00
C ALA A 10 -1.83 30.33 6.52
N GLU A 11 -2.00 31.55 6.04
CA GLU A 11 -0.92 32.42 5.56
C GLU A 11 0.07 32.78 6.70
N GLU A 12 -0.42 32.98 7.91
CA GLU A 12 0.46 33.24 9.06
C GLU A 12 1.18 31.98 9.51
N ALA A 13 0.45 30.84 9.58
CA ALA A 13 1.02 29.57 10.01
C ALA A 13 2.19 29.11 9.11
N VAL A 14 2.03 29.20 7.78
CA VAL A 14 3.06 28.74 6.84
C VAL A 14 4.30 29.64 6.77
N LYS A 15 4.34 30.80 7.47
CA LYS A 15 5.53 31.68 7.52
C LYS A 15 6.74 31.01 8.17
N VAL A 16 6.54 29.97 8.97
CA VAL A 16 7.64 29.22 9.59
C VAL A 16 8.44 28.41 8.56
N ILE A 17 7.83 28.07 7.41
CA ILE A 17 8.49 27.34 6.33
C ILE A 17 9.56 28.23 5.71
N LYS A 18 10.76 27.69 5.61
CA LYS A 18 11.94 28.35 5.02
C LYS A 18 12.39 27.61 3.76
N SER A 19 13.17 28.30 2.93
CA SER A 19 13.85 27.67 1.81
C SER A 19 14.79 26.56 2.30
N GLY A 20 14.77 25.42 1.64
CA GLY A 20 15.51 24.21 2.02
C GLY A 20 14.85 23.34 3.09
N ASP A 21 13.67 23.71 3.60
CA ASP A 21 12.95 22.90 4.60
C ASP A 21 12.33 21.64 3.96
N HIS A 22 12.20 20.60 4.78
CA HIS A 22 11.47 19.37 4.49
C HIS A 22 10.09 19.41 5.15
N VAL A 23 9.03 19.37 4.36
CA VAL A 23 7.64 19.51 4.77
C VAL A 23 6.87 18.22 4.57
N HIS A 24 6.35 17.64 5.64
CA HIS A 24 5.43 16.50 5.59
C HIS A 24 3.99 16.97 5.40
N LEU A 25 3.23 16.27 4.57
CA LEU A 25 1.77 16.44 4.40
C LEU A 25 1.04 15.19 4.87
N SER A 26 0.01 15.34 5.70
CA SER A 26 -0.91 14.25 6.04
C SER A 26 -1.53 13.63 4.80
N SER A 27 -1.77 12.32 4.86
CA SER A 27 -2.18 11.51 3.72
C SER A 27 -3.71 11.49 3.51
N VAL A 28 -4.11 10.96 2.38
CA VAL A 28 -5.48 10.70 1.92
C VAL A 28 -6.43 11.88 2.16
N ALA A 29 -7.61 11.66 2.72
CA ALA A 29 -8.59 12.71 3.01
C ALA A 29 -8.14 13.70 4.09
N SER A 30 -7.06 13.41 4.84
CA SER A 30 -6.48 14.32 5.84
C SER A 30 -5.48 15.32 5.25
N ALA A 31 -5.32 15.42 3.92
CA ALA A 31 -4.45 16.41 3.30
C ALA A 31 -4.91 17.84 3.67
N PRO A 32 -4.02 18.68 4.28
CA PRO A 32 -4.40 20.00 4.83
C PRO A 32 -4.42 21.07 3.73
N GLN A 33 -5.43 21.04 2.87
CA GLN A 33 -5.46 21.78 1.61
C GLN A 33 -5.31 23.31 1.77
N CYS A 34 -5.86 23.92 2.82
CA CYS A 34 -5.71 25.37 3.04
C CYS A 34 -4.25 25.75 3.36
N LEU A 35 -3.51 24.94 4.12
CA LEU A 35 -2.08 25.13 4.36
C LEU A 35 -1.25 24.91 3.09
N ILE A 36 -1.59 23.87 2.30
CA ILE A 36 -0.95 23.59 1.01
C ILE A 36 -1.09 24.80 0.09
N ASN A 37 -2.30 25.35 -0.04
CA ASN A 37 -2.56 26.51 -0.88
C ASN A 37 -1.78 27.75 -0.40
N ALA A 38 -1.74 28.01 0.91
CA ALA A 38 -1.01 29.13 1.49
C ALA A 38 0.52 29.00 1.28
N MET A 39 1.06 27.78 1.41
CA MET A 39 2.47 27.51 1.11
C MET A 39 2.77 27.75 -0.39
N CYS A 40 1.92 27.27 -1.29
CA CYS A 40 2.08 27.48 -2.73
C CYS A 40 2.00 28.96 -3.10
N ALA A 41 1.12 29.76 -2.47
CA ALA A 41 1.06 31.20 -2.68
C ALA A 41 2.38 31.91 -2.32
N ARG A 42 3.07 31.47 -1.27
CA ARG A 42 4.41 31.98 -0.93
C ARG A 42 5.46 31.58 -1.98
N GLY A 43 5.36 30.36 -2.54
CA GLY A 43 6.20 29.94 -3.66
C GLY A 43 5.99 30.82 -4.89
N GLU A 44 4.72 31.12 -5.24
CA GLU A 44 4.38 32.01 -6.35
C GLU A 44 4.89 33.45 -6.13
N ALA A 45 4.89 33.94 -4.90
CA ALA A 45 5.45 35.24 -4.52
C ALA A 45 6.98 35.28 -4.54
N GLY A 46 7.68 34.14 -4.81
CA GLY A 46 9.12 34.05 -4.82
C GLY A 46 9.79 34.06 -3.43
N GLU A 47 9.01 33.81 -2.37
CA GLU A 47 9.51 33.83 -1.00
C GLU A 47 10.20 32.49 -0.59
N LEU A 48 9.96 31.42 -1.33
CA LEU A 48 10.46 30.08 -1.05
C LEU A 48 11.29 29.55 -2.22
N LYS A 49 12.29 28.71 -1.88
CA LYS A 49 13.13 28.03 -2.83
C LYS A 49 13.60 26.70 -2.22
N ASP A 50 13.66 25.65 -3.05
CA ASP A 50 14.23 24.35 -2.68
C ASP A 50 13.56 23.73 -1.43
N VAL A 51 12.22 23.79 -1.37
CA VAL A 51 11.45 23.17 -0.31
C VAL A 51 11.07 21.76 -0.72
N HIS A 52 11.44 20.77 0.10
CA HIS A 52 11.15 19.36 -0.14
C HIS A 52 9.80 18.98 0.47
N ILE A 53 8.92 18.42 -0.35
CA ILE A 53 7.59 17.98 0.08
C ILE A 53 7.57 16.46 0.19
N HIS A 54 7.17 15.95 1.34
CA HIS A 54 7.06 14.53 1.59
C HIS A 54 5.62 14.15 1.94
N HIS A 55 5.10 13.16 1.26
CA HIS A 55 3.83 12.55 1.62
C HIS A 55 3.76 11.10 1.15
N LEU A 56 2.84 10.34 1.71
CA LEU A 56 2.55 9.00 1.27
C LEU A 56 1.62 9.05 0.05
N HIS A 57 0.36 9.40 0.26
CA HIS A 57 -0.67 9.50 -0.77
C HIS A 57 -1.66 10.60 -0.36
N THR A 58 -1.75 11.67 -1.11
CA THR A 58 -2.71 12.75 -0.85
C THR A 58 -3.88 12.65 -1.80
N GLU A 59 -5.09 12.98 -1.32
CA GLU A 59 -6.25 13.18 -2.16
C GLU A 59 -6.42 14.67 -2.50
N GLY A 60 -7.05 14.91 -3.64
CA GLY A 60 -7.28 16.27 -4.14
C GLY A 60 -6.11 16.87 -4.91
N PRO A 61 -6.14 18.20 -5.10
CA PRO A 61 -5.10 18.90 -5.85
C PRO A 61 -3.75 18.84 -5.15
N ALA A 62 -2.69 18.64 -5.93
CA ALA A 62 -1.31 18.73 -5.49
C ALA A 62 -0.60 19.87 -6.21
N PRO A 63 -0.95 21.15 -5.94
CA PRO A 63 -0.46 22.30 -6.70
C PRO A 63 1.06 22.47 -6.59
N TYR A 64 1.67 22.04 -5.49
CA TYR A 64 3.12 22.05 -5.29
C TYR A 64 3.89 21.18 -6.29
N ALA A 65 3.22 20.22 -6.94
CA ALA A 65 3.81 19.36 -7.95
C ALA A 65 3.67 19.89 -9.39
N ASP A 66 3.14 21.10 -9.57
CA ASP A 66 3.05 21.75 -10.88
C ASP A 66 4.43 22.20 -11.37
N GLU A 67 4.74 21.99 -12.65
CA GLU A 67 6.00 22.36 -13.31
C GLU A 67 6.38 23.86 -13.11
N LYS A 68 5.39 24.74 -12.90
CA LYS A 68 5.63 26.17 -12.59
C LYS A 68 6.45 26.41 -11.33
N PHE A 69 6.48 25.42 -10.43
CA PHE A 69 7.23 25.48 -9.17
C PHE A 69 8.61 24.82 -9.23
N GLU A 70 9.12 24.57 -10.44
CA GLU A 70 10.49 24.06 -10.61
C GLU A 70 11.50 24.96 -9.86
N GLY A 71 12.34 24.34 -9.01
CA GLY A 71 13.30 25.03 -8.13
C GLY A 71 12.67 25.71 -6.90
N VAL A 72 11.34 25.69 -6.75
CA VAL A 72 10.63 26.17 -5.56
C VAL A 72 10.24 25.00 -4.65
N PHE A 73 9.52 24.01 -5.21
CA PHE A 73 9.14 22.79 -4.51
C PHE A 73 9.70 21.57 -5.23
N GLN A 74 10.28 20.65 -4.45
CA GLN A 74 10.68 19.33 -4.89
C GLN A 74 9.79 18.31 -4.18
N LEU A 75 8.99 17.57 -4.95
CA LEU A 75 8.22 16.46 -4.39
C LEU A 75 9.08 15.20 -4.34
N ASP A 76 9.31 14.69 -3.14
CA ASP A 76 9.98 13.41 -2.86
C ASP A 76 8.97 12.50 -2.15
N SER A 77 8.10 11.83 -2.91
CA SER A 77 6.99 11.06 -2.37
C SER A 77 7.40 9.67 -1.89
N PHE A 78 6.75 9.14 -0.85
CA PHE A 78 6.91 7.75 -0.41
C PHE A 78 5.99 6.79 -1.17
N PHE A 79 5.05 7.35 -1.94
CA PHE A 79 4.14 6.60 -2.80
C PHE A 79 3.67 7.49 -3.96
N VAL A 80 3.63 6.95 -5.17
CA VAL A 80 3.22 7.71 -6.37
C VAL A 80 1.70 7.61 -6.54
N GLY A 81 0.96 8.57 -5.95
CA GLY A 81 -0.49 8.68 -6.09
C GLY A 81 -0.94 9.09 -7.49
N GLY A 82 -2.23 8.94 -7.76
CA GLY A 82 -2.81 9.28 -9.06
C GLY A 82 -2.62 10.75 -9.46
N ASN A 83 -2.72 11.65 -8.48
CA ASN A 83 -2.61 13.10 -8.66
C ASN A 83 -1.17 13.58 -8.97
N VAL A 84 -0.13 12.82 -8.58
CA VAL A 84 1.29 13.17 -8.82
C VAL A 84 1.99 12.26 -9.82
N ARG A 85 1.33 11.20 -10.31
CA ARG A 85 1.92 10.22 -11.22
C ARG A 85 2.52 10.83 -12.48
N LYS A 86 1.81 11.77 -13.10
CA LYS A 86 2.28 12.40 -14.34
C LYS A 86 3.57 13.18 -14.13
N VAL A 87 3.66 13.95 -13.07
CA VAL A 87 4.85 14.78 -12.75
C VAL A 87 6.03 13.92 -12.33
N THR A 88 5.81 12.81 -11.61
CA THR A 88 6.85 11.83 -11.30
C THR A 88 7.39 11.15 -12.58
N GLN A 89 6.51 10.81 -13.52
CA GLN A 89 6.92 10.20 -14.79
C GLN A 89 7.64 11.17 -15.73
N SER A 90 7.46 12.49 -15.56
CA SER A 90 8.15 13.52 -16.34
C SER A 90 9.51 13.95 -15.72
N GLY A 91 9.78 13.52 -14.48
CA GLY A 91 11.03 13.85 -13.78
C GLY A 91 11.00 15.16 -12.98
N TYR A 92 9.84 15.83 -12.85
CA TYR A 92 9.67 17.00 -11.98
C TYR A 92 9.37 16.65 -10.51
N ALA A 93 9.11 15.40 -10.24
CA ALA A 93 8.95 14.85 -8.89
C ALA A 93 9.73 13.54 -8.80
N ASP A 94 10.10 13.16 -7.58
CA ASP A 94 10.84 11.93 -7.33
C ASP A 94 10.09 11.01 -6.37
N TYR A 95 10.56 9.78 -6.28
CA TYR A 95 9.99 8.73 -5.46
C TYR A 95 11.08 8.10 -4.60
N ILE A 96 10.86 8.06 -3.30
CA ILE A 96 11.71 7.37 -2.34
C ILE A 96 11.19 5.93 -2.20
N PRO A 97 11.85 4.92 -2.79
CA PRO A 97 11.42 3.52 -2.69
C PRO A 97 11.62 3.03 -1.26
N ILE A 98 10.51 2.70 -0.62
CA ILE A 98 10.47 2.26 0.78
C ILE A 98 9.26 1.36 1.00
N PHE A 99 9.34 0.35 1.88
CA PHE A 99 8.18 -0.38 2.36
C PHE A 99 7.36 0.50 3.29
N LEU A 100 6.05 0.37 3.23
CA LEU A 100 5.20 1.27 4.00
C LEU A 100 5.45 1.15 5.51
N SER A 101 5.69 -0.05 6.02
CA SER A 101 6.08 -0.28 7.43
C SER A 101 7.29 0.54 7.89
N GLU A 102 8.18 0.90 6.97
CA GLU A 102 9.44 1.58 7.27
C GLU A 102 9.36 3.11 7.09
N THR A 103 8.31 3.66 6.47
CA THR A 103 8.20 5.11 6.19
C THR A 103 8.31 5.95 7.44
N GLN A 104 7.66 5.56 8.54
CA GLN A 104 7.76 6.23 9.83
C GLN A 104 9.20 6.27 10.38
N ARG A 105 9.99 5.24 10.05
CA ARG A 105 11.38 5.14 10.49
C ARG A 105 12.28 6.16 9.81
N LEU A 106 11.98 6.55 8.57
CA LEU A 106 12.74 7.58 7.86
C LEU A 106 12.82 8.89 8.68
N TYR A 107 11.69 9.30 9.26
CA TYR A 107 11.62 10.47 10.15
C TYR A 107 12.28 10.20 11.50
N ARG A 108 11.90 9.12 12.18
CA ARG A 108 12.39 8.82 13.55
C ARG A 108 13.89 8.59 13.63
N CYS A 109 14.54 8.08 12.57
CA CYS A 109 15.98 7.94 12.53
C CYS A 109 16.72 9.12 11.86
N GLY A 110 15.98 10.11 11.34
CA GLY A 110 16.55 11.28 10.68
C GLY A 110 17.13 11.02 9.29
N ALA A 111 16.79 9.88 8.65
CA ALA A 111 17.22 9.61 7.27
C ALA A 111 16.54 10.57 6.27
N VAL A 112 15.30 10.97 6.55
CA VAL A 112 14.61 12.07 5.90
C VAL A 112 14.32 13.12 6.98
N PRO A 113 14.78 14.37 6.84
CA PRO A 113 14.44 15.43 7.76
C PRO A 113 12.95 15.74 7.74
N CYS A 114 12.42 16.27 8.84
CA CYS A 114 11.08 16.83 8.90
C CYS A 114 11.15 18.15 9.67
N ASN A 115 11.21 19.27 8.96
CA ASN A 115 11.22 20.58 9.60
C ASN A 115 9.80 21.03 9.92
N VAL A 116 8.84 20.75 9.04
CA VAL A 116 7.45 21.14 9.23
C VAL A 116 6.52 19.97 8.94
N ALA A 117 5.63 19.64 9.87
CA ALA A 117 4.52 18.74 9.65
C ALA A 117 3.22 19.54 9.46
N MET A 118 2.63 19.46 8.27
CA MET A 118 1.32 20.05 7.98
C MET A 118 0.26 18.95 8.05
N ILE A 119 -0.60 19.02 9.06
CA ILE A 119 -1.59 17.98 9.38
C ILE A 119 -3.02 18.51 9.41
N GLN A 120 -3.99 17.62 9.33
CA GLN A 120 -5.39 17.93 9.58
C GLN A 120 -5.88 17.06 10.74
N VAL A 121 -6.63 17.68 11.67
CA VAL A 121 -7.05 17.04 12.93
C VAL A 121 -8.50 17.34 13.27
N SER A 122 -9.10 16.50 14.11
CA SER A 122 -10.43 16.72 14.67
C SER A 122 -10.46 17.95 15.60
N THR A 123 -11.66 18.38 15.97
CA THR A 123 -11.84 19.36 17.04
C THR A 123 -11.27 18.83 18.36
N PRO A 124 -10.62 19.69 19.16
CA PRO A 124 -10.07 19.28 20.46
C PRO A 124 -11.17 18.82 21.43
N ASP A 125 -10.90 17.75 22.17
CA ASP A 125 -11.75 17.33 23.24
C ASP A 125 -11.54 18.16 24.53
N LYS A 126 -12.35 17.90 25.56
CA LYS A 126 -12.27 18.62 26.85
C LYS A 126 -10.93 18.43 27.60
N HIS A 127 -10.11 17.47 27.20
CA HIS A 127 -8.81 17.19 27.78
C HIS A 127 -7.65 17.72 26.92
N GLY A 128 -7.95 18.38 25.80
CA GLY A 128 -6.97 18.96 24.89
C GLY A 128 -6.41 17.95 23.87
N PHE A 129 -7.04 16.79 23.68
CA PHE A 129 -6.64 15.85 22.65
C PHE A 129 -7.40 16.13 21.34
N VAL A 130 -6.69 15.98 20.24
CA VAL A 130 -7.20 15.98 18.87
C VAL A 130 -6.90 14.62 18.23
N SER A 131 -7.67 14.25 17.21
CA SER A 131 -7.43 13.03 16.44
C SER A 131 -6.85 13.36 15.07
N LEU A 132 -5.87 12.57 14.62
CA LEU A 132 -5.39 12.56 13.24
C LEU A 132 -6.45 12.02 12.25
N GLY A 133 -7.55 11.47 12.78
CA GLY A 133 -8.72 11.07 12.00
C GLY A 133 -8.44 9.92 11.03
N THR A 134 -8.50 10.23 9.74
CA THR A 134 -8.48 9.23 8.66
C THR A 134 -7.08 8.74 8.29
N SER A 135 -6.00 9.31 8.86
CA SER A 135 -4.62 8.98 8.44
C SER A 135 -3.63 9.19 9.58
N VAL A 136 -3.09 8.10 10.10
CA VAL A 136 -2.03 8.09 11.12
C VAL A 136 -0.68 7.80 10.48
N ASP A 137 -0.58 6.79 9.67
CA ASP A 137 0.53 6.34 8.83
C ASP A 137 1.93 6.82 9.28
N ALA A 138 2.64 7.55 8.43
CA ALA A 138 3.90 8.23 8.77
C ALA A 138 3.66 9.61 9.43
N THR A 139 2.40 10.10 9.43
CA THR A 139 2.03 11.40 9.96
C THR A 139 2.32 11.52 11.46
N LEU A 140 2.09 10.44 12.22
CA LEU A 140 2.43 10.45 13.65
C LEU A 140 3.94 10.65 13.86
N ALA A 141 4.77 9.95 13.10
CA ALA A 141 6.23 10.11 13.18
C ALA A 141 6.67 11.53 12.77
N ALA A 142 6.03 12.12 11.76
CA ALA A 142 6.28 13.49 11.38
C ALA A 142 5.94 14.47 12.52
N VAL A 143 4.79 14.31 13.20
CA VAL A 143 4.41 15.11 14.39
C VAL A 143 5.41 14.94 15.53
N GLU A 144 5.99 13.75 15.70
CA GLU A 144 6.96 13.48 16.78
C GLU A 144 8.34 14.10 16.52
N THR A 145 8.70 14.31 15.26
CA THR A 145 10.08 14.68 14.86
C THR A 145 10.21 16.07 14.25
N ALA A 146 9.10 16.67 13.80
CA ALA A 146 9.13 17.99 13.18
C ALA A 146 9.56 19.10 14.15
N ASP A 147 10.25 20.11 13.61
CA ASP A 147 10.56 21.35 14.34
C ASP A 147 9.29 22.17 14.61
N TYR A 148 8.34 22.15 13.67
CA TYR A 148 7.02 22.83 13.76
C TYR A 148 5.90 21.92 13.27
N VAL A 149 4.80 21.90 14.01
CA VAL A 149 3.55 21.20 13.63
C VAL A 149 2.45 22.24 13.36
N LEU A 150 1.97 22.29 12.13
CA LEU A 150 0.86 23.13 11.69
C LEU A 150 -0.37 22.27 11.51
N ALA A 151 -1.44 22.52 12.25
CA ALA A 151 -2.65 21.72 12.20
C ALA A 151 -3.86 22.51 11.71
N VAL A 152 -4.54 21.99 10.69
CA VAL A 152 -5.89 22.38 10.35
C VAL A 152 -6.85 21.65 11.29
N VAL A 153 -7.58 22.39 12.09
CA VAL A 153 -8.68 21.87 12.93
C VAL A 153 -9.95 21.89 12.10
N ASN A 154 -10.49 20.70 11.84
CA ASN A 154 -11.67 20.52 10.99
C ASN A 154 -12.70 19.64 11.71
N LYS A 155 -13.94 20.14 11.86
CA LYS A 155 -15.04 19.43 12.52
C LYS A 155 -15.49 18.17 11.76
N HIS A 156 -15.12 18.03 10.48
CA HIS A 156 -15.43 16.85 9.67
C HIS A 156 -14.41 15.73 9.81
N VAL A 157 -13.25 16.00 10.46
CA VAL A 157 -12.28 14.94 10.77
C VAL A 157 -12.82 14.09 11.92
N PRO A 158 -13.02 12.78 11.73
CA PRO A 158 -13.56 11.91 12.74
C PRO A 158 -12.61 11.78 13.94
N ARG A 159 -13.17 11.62 15.12
CA ARG A 159 -12.43 11.32 16.33
C ARG A 159 -12.11 9.81 16.37
N ALA A 160 -11.05 9.41 15.67
CA ALA A 160 -10.56 8.04 15.66
C ALA A 160 -9.69 7.74 16.89
N PHE A 161 -9.68 6.47 17.32
CA PHE A 161 -8.91 5.99 18.47
C PHE A 161 -7.58 5.33 18.06
N GLY A 162 -6.88 4.77 19.04
CA GLY A 162 -5.56 4.19 18.86
C GLY A 162 -4.46 5.26 18.96
N GLN A 163 -3.52 5.20 18.05
CA GLN A 163 -2.40 6.17 18.00
C GLN A 163 -2.77 7.45 17.22
N ALA A 164 -4.01 7.56 16.74
CA ALA A 164 -4.52 8.79 16.14
C ALA A 164 -4.64 9.95 17.14
N MET A 165 -4.75 9.65 18.43
CA MET A 165 -4.99 10.67 19.46
C MET A 165 -3.67 11.33 19.89
N ILE A 166 -3.54 12.63 19.60
CA ILE A 166 -2.39 13.46 20.00
C ILE A 166 -2.86 14.62 20.89
N HIS A 167 -2.03 15.04 21.83
CA HIS A 167 -2.34 16.17 22.67
C HIS A 167 -1.99 17.49 21.95
N SER A 168 -2.84 18.49 22.05
CA SER A 168 -2.70 19.80 21.39
C SER A 168 -1.38 20.53 21.70
N SER A 169 -0.70 20.18 22.80
CA SER A 169 0.63 20.71 23.10
C SER A 169 1.74 20.27 22.13
N LYS A 170 1.45 19.35 21.24
CA LYS A 170 2.36 18.94 20.15
C LYS A 170 2.21 19.78 18.88
N ILE A 171 1.27 20.73 18.89
CA ILE A 171 0.91 21.55 17.74
C ILE A 171 1.30 22.99 18.04
N ASP A 172 2.05 23.62 17.13
CA ASP A 172 2.54 24.97 17.28
C ASP A 172 1.55 26.01 16.72
N TYR A 173 0.88 25.67 15.60
CA TYR A 173 -0.07 26.57 14.95
C TYR A 173 -1.37 25.84 14.63
N PHE A 174 -2.49 26.48 14.99
CA PHE A 174 -3.84 25.98 14.72
C PHE A 174 -4.53 26.88 13.71
N VAL A 175 -5.04 26.27 12.64
CA VAL A 175 -5.83 26.95 11.61
C VAL A 175 -7.22 26.33 11.61
N GLN A 176 -8.28 27.13 11.57
CA GLN A 176 -9.66 26.63 11.46
C GLN A 176 -10.04 26.53 9.99
N ASP A 177 -10.42 25.35 9.53
CA ASP A 177 -11.03 25.15 8.21
C ASP A 177 -12.01 23.97 8.27
N ASP A 178 -13.28 24.23 8.02
CA ASP A 178 -14.36 23.27 8.08
C ASP A 178 -14.77 22.75 6.68
N THR A 179 -13.84 22.75 5.73
CA THR A 179 -14.07 22.13 4.42
C THR A 179 -14.34 20.65 4.58
N PRO A 180 -15.42 20.09 3.98
CA PRO A 180 -15.70 18.64 4.01
C PRO A 180 -14.51 17.82 3.53
N LEU A 181 -14.33 16.65 4.13
CA LEU A 181 -13.28 15.73 3.71
C LEU A 181 -13.52 15.25 2.28
N MET A 182 -12.44 14.99 1.55
CA MET A 182 -12.52 14.38 0.23
C MET A 182 -13.10 12.97 0.34
N GLU A 183 -14.09 12.68 -0.48
CA GLU A 183 -14.66 11.35 -0.60
C GLU A 183 -14.06 10.59 -1.78
N ALA A 184 -13.89 9.29 -1.63
CA ALA A 184 -13.53 8.39 -2.71
C ALA A 184 -14.66 7.40 -2.98
N HIS A 185 -15.05 7.29 -4.22
CA HIS A 185 -16.06 6.37 -4.68
C HIS A 185 -15.42 5.32 -5.62
N PHE A 186 -15.66 4.06 -5.31
CA PHE A 186 -15.12 2.95 -6.10
C PHE A 186 -16.20 2.38 -7.00
N SER A 187 -15.81 2.03 -8.24
CA SER A 187 -16.72 1.42 -9.19
C SER A 187 -17.20 0.05 -8.72
N GLU A 188 -18.42 -0.31 -9.09
CA GLU A 188 -18.92 -1.67 -8.91
C GLU A 188 -18.05 -2.68 -9.68
N PRO A 189 -17.82 -3.88 -9.11
CA PRO A 189 -17.03 -4.91 -9.75
C PRO A 189 -17.71 -5.40 -11.05
N ASN A 190 -16.91 -5.54 -12.11
CA ASN A 190 -17.33 -6.19 -13.34
C ASN A 190 -17.36 -7.73 -13.20
N GLU A 191 -17.72 -8.46 -14.28
CA GLU A 191 -17.81 -9.93 -14.27
C GLU A 191 -16.47 -10.61 -13.95
N THR A 192 -15.37 -10.12 -14.53
CA THR A 192 -14.00 -10.62 -14.27
C THR A 192 -13.62 -10.44 -12.81
N GLU A 193 -13.82 -9.24 -12.24
CA GLU A 193 -13.51 -8.93 -10.85
C GLU A 193 -14.40 -9.71 -9.90
N THR A 194 -15.67 -9.92 -10.26
CA THR A 194 -16.60 -10.76 -9.49
C THR A 194 -16.16 -12.22 -9.47
N ALA A 195 -15.65 -12.76 -10.58
CA ALA A 195 -15.12 -14.13 -10.63
C ALA A 195 -13.87 -14.27 -9.75
N ILE A 196 -12.93 -13.30 -9.83
CA ILE A 196 -11.76 -13.24 -8.94
C ILE A 196 -12.21 -13.19 -7.47
N GLY A 197 -13.21 -12.34 -7.17
CA GLY A 197 -13.78 -12.21 -5.81
C GLY A 197 -14.29 -13.53 -5.26
N LYS A 198 -15.01 -14.33 -6.06
CA LYS A 198 -15.48 -15.67 -5.68
C LYS A 198 -14.35 -16.64 -5.39
N HIS A 199 -13.30 -16.65 -6.23
CA HIS A 199 -12.15 -17.51 -6.02
C HIS A 199 -11.35 -17.13 -4.77
N CYS A 200 -11.17 -15.84 -4.50
CA CYS A 200 -10.53 -15.37 -3.27
C CYS A 200 -11.36 -15.72 -2.03
N ALA A 201 -12.68 -15.48 -2.08
CA ALA A 201 -13.57 -15.77 -0.95
C ALA A 201 -13.59 -17.26 -0.57
N ALA A 202 -13.47 -18.16 -1.55
CA ALA A 202 -13.38 -19.59 -1.31
C ALA A 202 -12.10 -20.01 -0.53
N LEU A 203 -11.08 -19.16 -0.50
CA LEU A 203 -9.85 -19.39 0.26
C LEU A 203 -9.93 -18.84 1.69
N ILE A 204 -10.90 -17.99 2.01
CA ILE A 204 -11.08 -17.37 3.32
C ILE A 204 -11.79 -18.34 4.25
N GLU A 205 -11.26 -18.53 5.44
CA GLU A 205 -11.83 -19.39 6.46
C GLU A 205 -12.57 -18.56 7.53
N ASP A 206 -13.56 -19.17 8.22
CA ASP A 206 -14.16 -18.56 9.39
C ASP A 206 -13.06 -18.20 10.43
N GLY A 207 -13.21 -17.03 11.03
CA GLY A 207 -12.22 -16.49 11.97
C GLY A 207 -10.93 -15.99 11.35
N ALA A 208 -10.84 -15.88 10.03
CA ALA A 208 -9.68 -15.26 9.38
C ALA A 208 -9.55 -13.77 9.73
N THR A 209 -8.32 -13.30 9.82
CA THR A 209 -8.02 -11.86 9.91
C THR A 209 -7.64 -11.35 8.53
N LEU A 210 -8.41 -10.39 8.02
CA LEU A 210 -8.31 -9.94 6.64
C LEU A 210 -7.45 -8.68 6.52
N GLN A 211 -6.60 -8.67 5.50
CA GLN A 211 -6.05 -7.50 4.88
C GLN A 211 -6.53 -7.45 3.43
N MET A 212 -7.09 -6.32 3.05
CA MET A 212 -7.52 -6.04 1.69
C MET A 212 -7.23 -4.58 1.37
N GLY A 213 -6.91 -4.31 0.10
CA GLY A 213 -6.86 -2.95 -0.41
C GLY A 213 -8.26 -2.36 -0.63
N ILE A 214 -8.32 -1.35 -1.45
CA ILE A 214 -9.55 -0.71 -1.94
C ILE A 214 -9.72 -0.98 -3.43
N GLY A 215 -10.92 -0.78 -3.95
CA GLY A 215 -11.26 -0.93 -5.36
C GLY A 215 -12.11 -2.16 -5.66
N ALA A 216 -12.27 -2.45 -6.94
CA ALA A 216 -13.27 -3.40 -7.40
C ALA A 216 -13.03 -4.85 -6.94
N ILE A 217 -11.78 -5.35 -6.98
CA ILE A 217 -11.48 -6.73 -6.54
C ILE A 217 -11.73 -6.90 -5.03
N PRO A 218 -11.20 -6.06 -4.11
CA PRO A 218 -11.55 -6.13 -2.70
C PRO A 218 -13.05 -6.05 -2.44
N ASN A 219 -13.77 -5.16 -3.12
CA ASN A 219 -15.22 -5.07 -3.00
C ASN A 219 -15.92 -6.35 -3.48
N ALA A 220 -15.45 -6.95 -4.58
CA ALA A 220 -15.96 -8.23 -5.07
C ALA A 220 -15.76 -9.37 -4.07
N VAL A 221 -14.61 -9.41 -3.38
CA VAL A 221 -14.34 -10.40 -2.32
C VAL A 221 -15.30 -10.18 -1.15
N LEU A 222 -15.37 -8.95 -0.61
CA LEU A 222 -16.23 -8.61 0.54
C LEU A 222 -17.70 -8.98 0.28
N ALA A 223 -18.19 -8.75 -0.93
CA ALA A 223 -19.57 -9.09 -1.31
C ALA A 223 -19.88 -10.61 -1.23
N GLN A 224 -18.85 -11.47 -1.23
CA GLN A 224 -19.03 -12.94 -1.10
C GLN A 224 -18.96 -13.44 0.33
N LEU A 225 -18.57 -12.61 1.31
CA LEU A 225 -18.25 -13.04 2.67
C LEU A 225 -19.45 -13.07 3.63
N GLY A 226 -20.66 -12.75 3.17
CA GLY A 226 -21.86 -12.67 4.03
C GLY A 226 -22.21 -13.97 4.78
N GLY A 227 -21.72 -15.13 4.34
CA GLY A 227 -21.91 -16.42 5.01
C GLY A 227 -20.82 -16.80 6.02
N HIS A 228 -19.74 -16.04 6.11
CA HIS A 228 -18.62 -16.30 7.03
C HIS A 228 -18.93 -15.85 8.45
N LYS A 229 -18.07 -16.28 9.41
CA LYS A 229 -18.23 -15.99 10.84
C LYS A 229 -16.92 -15.54 11.46
N ASN A 230 -17.04 -14.59 12.40
CA ASN A 230 -15.96 -14.15 13.28
C ASN A 230 -14.72 -13.64 12.52
N LEU A 231 -14.90 -13.01 11.36
CA LEU A 231 -13.80 -12.39 10.63
C LEU A 231 -13.23 -11.20 11.42
N GLY A 232 -11.96 -10.95 11.28
CA GLY A 232 -11.25 -9.80 11.82
C GLY A 232 -10.67 -8.92 10.72
N ILE A 233 -10.34 -7.67 11.06
CA ILE A 233 -9.63 -6.74 10.19
C ILE A 233 -8.31 -6.34 10.87
N HIS A 234 -7.23 -6.49 10.13
CA HIS A 234 -5.91 -5.90 10.37
C HIS A 234 -5.32 -5.57 9.02
N THR A 235 -5.45 -4.33 8.60
CA THR A 235 -5.19 -3.92 7.22
C THR A 235 -4.54 -2.54 7.19
N GLU A 236 -3.76 -2.26 6.16
CA GLU A 236 -3.23 -0.93 5.89
C GLU A 236 -4.37 0.09 5.76
N MET A 237 -5.33 -0.23 4.92
CA MET A 237 -6.49 0.63 4.68
C MET A 237 -7.77 -0.17 4.51
N PHE A 238 -8.91 0.49 4.74
CA PHE A 238 -10.23 -0.03 4.38
C PHE A 238 -11.13 1.09 3.85
N ALA A 239 -12.25 0.70 3.24
CA ALA A 239 -13.25 1.60 2.69
C ALA A 239 -14.66 1.05 3.01
N ASP A 240 -15.69 1.67 2.44
CA ASP A 240 -17.11 1.37 2.68
C ASP A 240 -17.50 -0.12 2.56
N GLY A 241 -16.79 -0.86 1.71
CA GLY A 241 -17.10 -2.28 1.44
C GLY A 241 -17.10 -3.20 2.67
N VAL A 242 -16.40 -2.82 3.76
CA VAL A 242 -16.41 -3.62 5.00
C VAL A 242 -17.66 -3.38 5.85
N LEU A 243 -18.33 -2.25 5.72
CA LEU A 243 -19.40 -1.82 6.62
C LEU A 243 -20.58 -2.81 6.66
N PRO A 244 -21.10 -3.34 5.54
CA PRO A 244 -22.19 -4.32 5.57
C PRO A 244 -21.83 -5.59 6.36
N LEU A 245 -20.55 -6.03 6.34
CA LEU A 245 -20.11 -7.22 7.07
C LEU A 245 -19.89 -6.92 8.56
N VAL A 246 -19.55 -5.70 8.92
CA VAL A 246 -19.52 -5.26 10.33
C VAL A 246 -20.93 -5.15 10.88
N GLU A 247 -21.84 -4.50 10.16
CA GLU A 247 -23.25 -4.33 10.56
C GLU A 247 -23.98 -5.66 10.72
N SER A 248 -23.68 -6.66 9.89
CA SER A 248 -24.22 -8.01 9.98
C SER A 248 -23.53 -8.90 11.03
N GLY A 249 -22.45 -8.43 11.68
CA GLY A 249 -21.71 -9.18 12.69
C GLY A 249 -20.76 -10.25 12.12
N VAL A 250 -20.60 -10.33 10.80
CA VAL A 250 -19.63 -11.22 10.15
C VAL A 250 -18.20 -10.81 10.51
N ILE A 251 -17.91 -9.50 10.46
CA ILE A 251 -16.66 -8.92 10.96
C ILE A 251 -16.90 -8.41 12.38
N ASN A 252 -16.35 -9.12 13.37
CA ASN A 252 -16.46 -8.75 14.79
C ASN A 252 -15.11 -8.82 15.53
N GLY A 253 -14.06 -9.34 14.89
CA GLY A 253 -12.71 -9.44 15.46
C GLY A 253 -12.55 -10.43 16.62
N GLU A 254 -13.60 -11.21 16.97
CA GLU A 254 -13.59 -12.11 18.13
C GLU A 254 -12.57 -13.25 18.01
N ALA A 255 -12.21 -13.66 16.79
CA ALA A 255 -11.23 -14.71 16.55
C ALA A 255 -9.78 -14.18 16.47
N LYS A 256 -9.54 -12.87 16.51
CA LYS A 256 -8.20 -12.30 16.52
C LYS A 256 -7.43 -12.70 17.77
N ASN A 257 -6.13 -12.93 17.65
CA ASN A 257 -5.24 -13.23 18.78
C ASN A 257 -4.76 -11.96 19.48
N ILE A 258 -4.51 -10.89 18.70
CA ILE A 258 -4.17 -9.56 19.21
C ILE A 258 -5.25 -8.56 18.76
N ASP A 259 -5.40 -7.46 19.47
CA ASP A 259 -6.44 -6.45 19.23
C ASP A 259 -7.83 -7.09 19.07
N LYS A 260 -8.14 -8.04 19.94
CA LYS A 260 -9.39 -8.80 19.89
C LYS A 260 -10.60 -7.87 19.96
N GLY A 261 -11.58 -8.10 19.09
CA GLY A 261 -12.78 -7.26 18.96
C GLY A 261 -12.49 -5.87 18.35
N LYS A 262 -11.32 -5.66 17.76
CA LYS A 262 -10.93 -4.39 17.14
C LYS A 262 -10.59 -4.57 15.66
N MET A 263 -11.00 -3.62 14.86
CA MET A 263 -10.48 -3.39 13.53
C MET A 263 -9.22 -2.52 13.65
N VAL A 264 -8.13 -2.91 12.98
CA VAL A 264 -6.87 -2.17 12.98
C VAL A 264 -6.58 -1.68 11.58
N SER A 265 -6.29 -0.38 11.44
CA SER A 265 -5.88 0.24 10.19
C SER A 265 -4.92 1.40 10.43
N THR A 266 -4.24 1.89 9.39
CA THR A 266 -3.37 3.06 9.50
C THR A 266 -3.93 4.28 8.78
N PHE A 267 -4.68 4.07 7.71
CA PHE A 267 -5.48 5.11 7.05
C PHE A 267 -6.74 4.51 6.42
N LEU A 268 -7.65 5.35 6.02
CA LEU A 268 -8.89 4.95 5.34
C LEU A 268 -9.34 6.02 4.36
N MET A 269 -10.09 5.58 3.37
CA MET A 269 -10.65 6.44 2.34
C MET A 269 -11.97 5.84 1.85
N GLY A 270 -12.99 6.67 1.68
CA GLY A 270 -14.30 6.22 1.21
C GLY A 270 -15.30 7.36 1.20
N SER A 271 -16.59 7.01 1.38
CA SER A 271 -17.66 7.99 1.50
C SER A 271 -17.76 8.54 2.93
N GLN A 272 -18.59 9.57 3.12
CA GLN A 272 -18.91 10.11 4.44
C GLN A 272 -19.35 9.01 5.42
N ARG A 273 -20.01 7.94 4.95
CA ARG A 273 -20.45 6.83 5.77
C ARG A 273 -19.30 6.12 6.51
N VAL A 274 -18.14 5.92 5.84
CA VAL A 274 -16.99 5.30 6.52
C VAL A 274 -16.34 6.26 7.50
N TYR A 275 -16.37 7.57 7.24
CA TYR A 275 -15.88 8.57 8.19
C TYR A 275 -16.77 8.65 9.43
N ASP A 276 -18.09 8.64 9.26
CA ASP A 276 -19.06 8.59 10.36
C ASP A 276 -18.92 7.29 11.17
N PHE A 277 -18.61 6.17 10.51
CA PHE A 277 -18.42 4.87 11.18
C PHE A 277 -17.25 4.85 12.14
N ILE A 278 -16.14 5.53 11.81
CA ILE A 278 -14.97 5.56 12.69
C ILE A 278 -15.04 6.66 13.74
N ASP A 279 -15.95 7.64 13.59
CA ASP A 279 -16.08 8.74 14.53
C ASP A 279 -16.54 8.22 15.89
N ASP A 280 -15.76 8.52 16.90
CA ASP A 280 -15.98 8.12 18.29
C ASP A 280 -16.23 6.59 18.49
N ASN A 281 -15.70 5.77 17.59
CA ASN A 281 -15.89 4.32 17.57
C ASN A 281 -14.67 3.57 18.16
N PRO A 282 -14.76 3.10 19.43
CA PRO A 282 -13.64 2.40 20.07
C PRO A 282 -13.37 0.99 19.50
N ALA A 283 -14.21 0.49 18.61
CA ALA A 283 -13.97 -0.78 17.91
C ALA A 283 -12.96 -0.63 16.77
N VAL A 284 -12.60 0.60 16.38
CA VAL A 284 -11.61 0.89 15.34
C VAL A 284 -10.38 1.52 15.97
N LEU A 285 -9.20 0.96 15.68
CA LEU A 285 -7.91 1.49 16.09
C LEU A 285 -7.15 1.96 14.85
N MET A 286 -6.95 3.27 14.78
CA MET A 286 -6.09 3.89 13.77
C MET A 286 -4.67 3.98 14.35
N MET A 287 -3.73 3.26 13.75
CA MET A 287 -2.41 3.02 14.31
C MET A 287 -1.31 3.53 13.38
N ASP A 288 -0.15 3.82 13.96
CA ASP A 288 1.08 4.08 13.20
C ASP A 288 1.39 2.93 12.23
N VAL A 289 1.90 3.26 11.07
CA VAL A 289 2.21 2.27 10.03
C VAL A 289 3.27 1.25 10.48
N GLY A 290 4.19 1.63 11.35
CA GLY A 290 5.16 0.72 11.97
C GLY A 290 4.53 -0.33 12.90
N TYR A 291 3.27 -0.15 13.32
CA TYR A 291 2.48 -1.17 14.00
C TYR A 291 1.61 -1.97 13.03
N THR A 292 0.83 -1.26 12.22
CA THR A 292 -0.17 -1.88 11.34
C THR A 292 0.48 -2.77 10.29
N ASN A 293 1.60 -2.32 9.71
CA ASN A 293 2.28 -2.98 8.61
C ASN A 293 3.48 -3.85 9.05
N ASP A 294 3.78 -3.95 10.35
CA ASP A 294 4.86 -4.84 10.81
C ASP A 294 4.50 -6.31 10.57
N PRO A 295 5.26 -7.06 9.73
CA PRO A 295 4.97 -8.45 9.42
C PRO A 295 4.90 -9.35 10.66
N TYR A 296 5.68 -9.07 11.70
CA TYR A 296 5.68 -9.85 12.94
C TYR A 296 4.43 -9.56 13.79
N ILE A 297 3.93 -8.32 13.78
CA ILE A 297 2.64 -7.97 14.42
C ILE A 297 1.49 -8.61 13.65
N ILE A 298 1.47 -8.47 12.33
CA ILE A 298 0.46 -9.09 11.46
C ILE A 298 0.38 -10.59 11.72
N SER A 299 1.52 -11.29 11.76
CA SER A 299 1.61 -12.74 11.93
C SER A 299 1.12 -13.27 13.27
N LYS A 300 0.95 -12.41 14.28
CA LYS A 300 0.40 -12.81 15.60
C LYS A 300 -1.07 -13.21 15.54
N ASN A 301 -1.81 -12.77 14.53
CA ASN A 301 -3.15 -13.26 14.27
C ASN A 301 -3.08 -14.56 13.45
N ASP A 302 -3.88 -15.56 13.81
CA ASP A 302 -4.01 -16.80 13.04
C ASP A 302 -4.83 -16.52 11.76
N ARG A 303 -4.60 -17.33 10.72
CA ARG A 303 -5.34 -17.28 9.45
C ARG A 303 -5.39 -15.89 8.82
N VAL A 304 -4.29 -15.14 8.92
CA VAL A 304 -4.19 -13.86 8.20
C VAL A 304 -4.33 -14.13 6.71
N THR A 305 -5.33 -13.52 6.10
CA THR A 305 -5.54 -13.61 4.66
C THR A 305 -5.27 -12.24 4.05
N ALA A 306 -4.13 -12.13 3.40
CA ALA A 306 -3.70 -10.91 2.72
C ALA A 306 -4.00 -11.01 1.22
N ILE A 307 -4.82 -10.09 0.71
CA ILE A 307 -5.22 -10.04 -0.70
C ILE A 307 -4.69 -8.77 -1.33
N ASN A 308 -3.76 -8.91 -2.25
CA ASN A 308 -3.12 -7.82 -2.95
C ASN A 308 -3.21 -8.03 -4.47
N SER A 309 -3.02 -6.96 -5.24
CA SER A 309 -3.09 -7.02 -6.69
C SER A 309 -1.73 -6.79 -7.34
N ALA A 310 -1.66 -7.01 -8.67
CA ALA A 310 -0.46 -6.83 -9.46
C ALA A 310 -0.76 -6.19 -10.81
N LEU A 311 0.25 -5.53 -11.36
CA LEU A 311 0.25 -5.06 -12.74
C LEU A 311 0.67 -6.17 -13.70
N GLN A 312 1.67 -6.98 -13.30
CA GLN A 312 2.20 -8.10 -14.09
C GLN A 312 2.79 -9.18 -13.17
N VAL A 313 2.66 -10.44 -13.57
CA VAL A 313 3.28 -11.60 -12.90
C VAL A 313 3.99 -12.45 -13.95
N ASP A 314 5.21 -12.91 -13.65
CA ASP A 314 5.89 -13.87 -14.53
C ASP A 314 5.53 -15.32 -14.20
N ILE A 315 5.81 -16.24 -15.14
CA ILE A 315 5.50 -17.67 -14.96
C ILE A 315 6.22 -18.35 -13.79
N THR A 316 7.20 -17.68 -13.17
CA THR A 316 7.88 -18.17 -11.97
C THR A 316 7.26 -17.65 -10.68
N GLY A 317 6.36 -16.67 -10.79
CA GLY A 317 5.66 -16.03 -9.68
C GLY A 317 6.35 -14.77 -9.15
N GLN A 318 7.21 -14.10 -9.92
CA GLN A 318 7.65 -12.75 -9.58
C GLN A 318 6.54 -11.75 -9.90
N VAL A 319 6.29 -10.82 -8.98
CA VAL A 319 5.17 -9.88 -9.04
C VAL A 319 5.69 -8.46 -9.18
N CYS A 320 5.25 -7.79 -10.24
CA CYS A 320 5.38 -6.34 -10.39
C CYS A 320 4.03 -5.68 -10.08
N ALA A 321 4.01 -4.73 -9.13
CA ALA A 321 2.80 -4.02 -8.73
C ALA A 321 2.94 -2.49 -8.79
N ASP A 322 4.16 -1.96 -8.92
CA ASP A 322 4.48 -0.53 -8.82
C ASP A 322 4.82 0.15 -10.15
N SER A 323 5.17 -0.63 -11.18
CA SER A 323 5.71 -0.07 -12.43
C SER A 323 5.22 -0.77 -13.69
N LEU A 324 5.22 -0.04 -14.81
CA LEU A 324 5.00 -0.54 -16.15
C LEU A 324 6.31 -0.37 -16.94
N GLY A 325 7.15 -1.40 -16.94
CA GLY A 325 8.53 -1.28 -17.38
C GLY A 325 9.27 -0.31 -16.47
N THR A 326 9.88 0.73 -17.05
CA THR A 326 10.63 1.76 -16.31
C THR A 326 9.76 2.89 -15.75
N LYS A 327 8.45 2.89 -16.00
CA LYS A 327 7.54 3.96 -15.56
C LYS A 327 6.84 3.58 -14.28
N PHE A 328 7.07 4.31 -13.20
CA PHE A 328 6.35 4.13 -11.95
C PHE A 328 4.85 4.43 -12.13
N TYR A 329 4.03 3.51 -11.64
CA TYR A 329 2.58 3.61 -11.62
C TYR A 329 2.08 3.94 -10.20
N SER A 330 2.75 3.38 -9.20
CA SER A 330 2.51 3.62 -7.77
C SER A 330 3.83 3.49 -6.99
N GLY A 331 3.78 3.46 -5.68
CA GLY A 331 4.86 2.95 -4.84
C GLY A 331 4.63 1.49 -4.51
N VAL A 332 5.56 0.87 -3.80
CA VAL A 332 5.44 -0.51 -3.34
C VAL A 332 4.34 -0.66 -2.27
N GLY A 333 4.06 0.40 -1.49
CA GLY A 333 3.07 0.36 -0.41
C GLY A 333 3.38 -0.69 0.64
N GLY A 334 2.32 -1.26 1.23
CA GLY A 334 2.41 -2.33 2.22
C GLY A 334 2.21 -3.75 1.68
N GLN A 335 2.25 -3.94 0.35
CA GLN A 335 2.00 -5.26 -0.23
C GLN A 335 2.89 -6.34 0.37
N ILE A 336 4.22 -6.13 0.38
CA ILE A 336 5.15 -7.12 0.91
C ILE A 336 5.01 -7.29 2.42
N ASP A 337 4.70 -6.22 3.16
CA ASP A 337 4.50 -6.28 4.61
C ASP A 337 3.41 -7.30 4.96
N PHE A 338 2.25 -7.20 4.30
CA PHE A 338 1.12 -8.09 4.53
C PHE A 338 1.28 -9.47 3.90
N VAL A 339 1.84 -9.57 2.71
CA VAL A 339 2.15 -10.86 2.08
C VAL A 339 3.11 -11.66 2.95
N TYR A 340 4.16 -11.02 3.48
CA TYR A 340 5.12 -11.66 4.37
C TYR A 340 4.49 -11.98 5.74
N GLY A 341 3.77 -11.03 6.33
CA GLY A 341 3.05 -11.25 7.60
C GLY A 341 2.05 -12.41 7.51
N ALA A 342 1.28 -12.50 6.42
CA ALA A 342 0.37 -13.61 6.18
C ALA A 342 1.11 -14.94 6.00
N SER A 343 2.28 -14.94 5.33
CA SER A 343 3.08 -16.15 5.15
C SER A 343 3.63 -16.70 6.48
N LEU A 344 3.87 -15.85 7.46
CA LEU A 344 4.32 -16.21 8.80
C LEU A 344 3.16 -16.61 9.73
N SER A 345 1.94 -16.18 9.44
CA SER A 345 0.75 -16.46 10.24
C SER A 345 0.39 -17.94 10.18
N LYS A 346 0.00 -18.52 11.32
CA LYS A 346 -0.49 -19.91 11.37
C LYS A 346 -1.79 -20.05 10.57
N GLY A 347 -1.75 -20.85 9.49
CA GLY A 347 -2.86 -21.00 8.55
C GLY A 347 -3.09 -19.77 7.66
N GLY A 348 -2.11 -18.87 7.60
CA GLY A 348 -2.22 -17.65 6.79
C GLY A 348 -2.15 -17.91 5.30
N LYS A 349 -2.69 -16.99 4.51
CA LYS A 349 -2.74 -17.06 3.05
C LYS A 349 -2.29 -15.74 2.43
N ALA A 350 -1.16 -15.78 1.74
CA ALA A 350 -0.60 -14.67 0.97
C ALA A 350 -1.12 -14.79 -0.47
N ILE A 351 -2.06 -13.95 -0.85
CA ILE A 351 -2.79 -14.01 -2.12
C ILE A 351 -2.42 -12.82 -2.99
N ILE A 352 -2.03 -13.09 -4.24
CA ILE A 352 -2.00 -12.11 -5.32
C ILE A 352 -3.15 -12.40 -6.26
N ALA A 353 -4.05 -11.44 -6.43
CA ALA A 353 -5.27 -11.56 -7.23
C ALA A 353 -5.33 -10.44 -8.29
N MET A 354 -5.50 -10.81 -9.55
CA MET A 354 -5.55 -9.84 -10.64
C MET A 354 -6.31 -10.41 -11.85
N PRO A 355 -6.90 -9.57 -12.72
CA PRO A 355 -7.35 -10.01 -14.03
C PRO A 355 -6.19 -10.59 -14.84
N SER A 356 -6.42 -11.69 -15.54
CA SER A 356 -5.39 -12.31 -16.40
C SER A 356 -5.01 -11.44 -17.60
N MET A 357 -5.94 -10.59 -18.05
CA MET A 357 -5.78 -9.70 -19.19
C MET A 357 -5.98 -8.23 -18.82
N THR A 358 -5.40 -7.34 -19.59
CA THR A 358 -5.75 -5.92 -19.59
C THR A 358 -7.03 -5.67 -20.39
N ASN A 359 -7.67 -4.51 -20.22
CA ASN A 359 -8.81 -4.07 -21.02
C ASN A 359 -8.49 -3.95 -22.53
N LYS A 360 -7.20 -4.00 -22.91
CA LYS A 360 -6.74 -3.99 -24.32
C LYS A 360 -6.44 -5.39 -24.84
N GLY A 361 -6.77 -6.45 -24.12
CA GLY A 361 -6.50 -7.82 -24.51
C GLY A 361 -5.02 -8.23 -24.45
N ILE A 362 -4.22 -7.59 -23.57
CA ILE A 362 -2.82 -7.96 -23.37
C ILE A 362 -2.73 -8.78 -22.08
N SER A 363 -2.06 -9.93 -22.13
CA SER A 363 -1.84 -10.77 -20.96
C SER A 363 -1.04 -10.02 -19.88
N LYS A 364 -1.51 -10.10 -18.65
CA LYS A 364 -0.79 -9.62 -17.45
C LYS A 364 0.11 -10.71 -16.86
N ILE A 365 -0.03 -11.94 -17.33
CA ILE A 365 0.88 -13.04 -17.05
C ILE A 365 1.89 -13.09 -18.19
N ALA A 366 3.18 -13.03 -17.88
CA ALA A 366 4.25 -12.95 -18.87
C ALA A 366 5.29 -14.06 -18.66
N PRO A 367 6.03 -14.48 -19.71
CA PRO A 367 7.18 -15.37 -19.53
C PRO A 367 8.22 -14.81 -18.55
N VAL A 368 8.51 -13.52 -18.70
CA VAL A 368 9.44 -12.72 -17.88
C VAL A 368 8.81 -11.35 -17.71
N LEU A 369 8.97 -10.71 -16.56
CA LEU A 369 8.50 -9.35 -16.34
C LEU A 369 9.06 -8.39 -17.40
N SER A 370 8.28 -7.37 -17.73
CA SER A 370 8.68 -6.34 -18.70
C SER A 370 10.05 -5.75 -18.33
N PRO A 371 10.92 -5.45 -19.31
CA PRO A 371 12.23 -4.85 -19.04
C PRO A 371 12.10 -3.57 -18.22
N GLY A 372 12.85 -3.49 -17.11
CA GLY A 372 12.82 -2.37 -16.17
C GLY A 372 11.71 -2.42 -15.13
N ALA A 373 10.81 -3.41 -15.16
CA ALA A 373 9.79 -3.60 -14.13
C ALA A 373 10.41 -4.04 -12.80
N GLY A 374 9.95 -3.42 -11.70
CA GLY A 374 10.37 -3.79 -10.35
C GLY A 374 9.72 -5.09 -9.87
N VAL A 375 10.43 -5.87 -9.07
CA VAL A 375 9.88 -7.04 -8.36
C VAL A 375 9.43 -6.58 -6.97
N VAL A 376 8.16 -6.22 -6.83
CA VAL A 376 7.58 -5.78 -5.55
C VAL A 376 7.43 -6.97 -4.59
N THR A 377 6.90 -8.09 -5.09
CA THR A 377 6.80 -9.34 -4.31
C THR A 377 7.57 -10.42 -5.03
N THR A 378 8.55 -11.01 -4.33
CA THR A 378 9.38 -12.06 -4.91
C THR A 378 8.59 -13.36 -5.02
N ARG A 379 9.02 -14.26 -5.91
CA ARG A 379 8.44 -15.60 -6.07
C ARG A 379 8.43 -16.43 -4.77
N ASN A 380 9.27 -16.07 -3.80
CA ASN A 380 9.37 -16.79 -2.53
C ASN A 380 8.23 -16.42 -1.55
N HIS A 381 7.63 -15.24 -1.71
CA HIS A 381 6.59 -14.73 -0.81
C HIS A 381 5.17 -15.00 -1.29
N ILE A 382 4.95 -15.19 -2.60
CA ILE A 382 3.62 -15.50 -3.14
C ILE A 382 3.27 -16.98 -2.86
N HIS A 383 2.15 -17.20 -2.16
CA HIS A 383 1.62 -18.53 -1.92
C HIS A 383 0.43 -18.85 -2.82
N TRP A 384 -0.54 -17.93 -2.93
CA TRP A 384 -1.71 -18.10 -3.77
C TRP A 384 -1.73 -17.09 -4.91
N PHE A 385 -2.01 -17.57 -6.11
CA PHE A 385 -2.23 -16.74 -7.29
C PHE A 385 -3.64 -16.96 -7.80
N VAL A 386 -4.39 -15.87 -8.02
CA VAL A 386 -5.82 -15.90 -8.35
C VAL A 386 -6.09 -15.01 -9.56
N THR A 387 -6.82 -15.55 -10.53
CA THR A 387 -7.39 -14.82 -11.66
C THR A 387 -8.89 -15.14 -11.77
N GLU A 388 -9.57 -14.60 -12.76
CA GLU A 388 -10.95 -14.96 -13.11
C GLU A 388 -11.11 -16.43 -13.52
N HIS A 389 -10.02 -17.10 -13.92
CA HIS A 389 -10.01 -18.50 -14.36
C HIS A 389 -9.75 -19.51 -13.23
N GLY A 390 -9.38 -19.04 -12.04
CA GLY A 390 -9.17 -19.93 -10.88
C GLY A 390 -8.16 -19.43 -9.88
N ALA A 391 -7.89 -20.28 -8.89
CA ALA A 391 -6.91 -20.07 -7.84
C ALA A 391 -5.93 -21.24 -7.78
N VAL A 392 -4.64 -20.95 -7.66
CA VAL A 392 -3.58 -21.96 -7.58
C VAL A 392 -2.67 -21.73 -6.37
N ASP A 393 -2.32 -22.82 -5.70
CA ASP A 393 -1.36 -22.82 -4.59
C ASP A 393 0.05 -23.04 -5.11
N LEU A 394 0.91 -22.07 -4.92
CA LEU A 394 2.31 -22.07 -5.35
C LEU A 394 3.29 -22.44 -4.22
N TYR A 395 2.78 -22.59 -2.99
CA TYR A 395 3.64 -22.88 -1.84
C TYR A 395 4.24 -24.30 -1.94
N GLY A 396 5.55 -24.41 -1.75
CA GLY A 396 6.26 -25.68 -1.86
C GLY A 396 6.39 -26.25 -3.27
N LYS A 397 6.00 -25.51 -4.32
CA LYS A 397 6.09 -25.95 -5.72
C LYS A 397 7.44 -25.59 -6.34
N THR A 398 7.96 -26.47 -7.18
CA THR A 398 9.12 -26.21 -8.03
C THR A 398 8.81 -25.13 -9.05
N LEU A 399 9.82 -24.53 -9.67
CA LEU A 399 9.61 -23.52 -10.72
C LEU A 399 8.81 -24.05 -11.92
N GLN A 400 9.00 -25.32 -12.28
CA GLN A 400 8.24 -25.97 -13.35
C GLN A 400 6.76 -26.14 -12.97
N GLU A 401 6.49 -26.60 -11.74
CA GLU A 401 5.13 -26.74 -11.24
C GLU A 401 4.45 -25.37 -11.15
N ARG A 402 5.15 -24.34 -10.63
CA ARG A 402 4.66 -22.95 -10.58
C ARG A 402 4.28 -22.47 -11.97
N ALA A 403 5.14 -22.63 -12.96
CA ALA A 403 4.86 -22.19 -14.32
C ALA A 403 3.59 -22.87 -14.86
N ARG A 404 3.44 -24.18 -14.71
CA ARG A 404 2.24 -24.91 -15.14
C ARG A 404 0.98 -24.41 -14.43
N LEU A 405 1.06 -24.20 -13.10
CA LEU A 405 -0.05 -23.72 -12.30
C LEU A 405 -0.45 -22.28 -12.68
N ILE A 406 0.50 -21.36 -12.81
CA ILE A 406 0.23 -19.98 -13.22
C ILE A 406 -0.36 -19.92 -14.62
N ILE A 407 0.17 -20.70 -15.57
CA ILE A 407 -0.36 -20.80 -16.94
C ILE A 407 -1.79 -21.37 -16.94
N SER A 408 -2.09 -22.34 -16.08
CA SER A 408 -3.43 -22.96 -16.03
C SER A 408 -4.54 -21.99 -15.62
N VAL A 409 -4.21 -20.86 -14.98
CA VAL A 409 -5.17 -19.80 -14.62
C VAL A 409 -4.97 -18.53 -15.46
N ALA A 410 -4.17 -18.59 -16.52
CA ALA A 410 -4.07 -17.53 -17.52
C ALA A 410 -5.31 -17.56 -18.44
N ASP A 411 -5.57 -16.45 -19.14
CA ASP A 411 -6.57 -16.43 -20.19
C ASP A 411 -6.27 -17.52 -21.25
N PRO A 412 -7.27 -18.30 -21.69
CA PRO A 412 -7.08 -19.36 -22.68
C PRO A 412 -6.34 -18.92 -23.94
N SER A 413 -6.54 -17.68 -24.38
CA SER A 413 -5.87 -17.12 -25.57
C SER A 413 -4.36 -16.91 -25.37
N ALA A 414 -3.89 -16.77 -24.12
CA ALA A 414 -2.49 -16.56 -23.80
C ALA A 414 -1.74 -17.86 -23.41
N GLN A 415 -2.47 -18.92 -23.05
CA GLN A 415 -1.86 -20.16 -22.50
C GLN A 415 -0.88 -20.80 -23.48
N GLU A 416 -1.22 -20.89 -24.78
CA GLU A 416 -0.34 -21.52 -25.78
C GLU A 416 0.99 -20.76 -25.94
N GLU A 417 0.95 -19.45 -25.94
CA GLU A 417 2.17 -18.63 -26.02
C GLU A 417 3.05 -18.78 -24.76
N LEU A 418 2.44 -18.78 -23.59
CA LEU A 418 3.14 -18.96 -22.31
C LEU A 418 3.76 -20.37 -22.20
N ASP A 419 3.06 -21.42 -22.61
CA ASP A 419 3.60 -22.77 -22.65
C ASP A 419 4.77 -22.90 -23.63
N ARG A 420 4.65 -22.31 -24.80
CA ARG A 420 5.73 -22.27 -25.79
C ARG A 420 6.98 -21.55 -25.23
N ALA A 421 6.79 -20.43 -24.55
CA ALA A 421 7.89 -19.71 -23.91
C ALA A 421 8.55 -20.53 -22.79
N ARG A 422 7.76 -21.24 -21.99
CA ARG A 422 8.26 -22.18 -20.98
C ARG A 422 9.11 -23.27 -21.61
N GLU A 423 8.64 -23.91 -22.67
CA GLU A 423 9.37 -24.97 -23.39
C GLU A 423 10.66 -24.45 -24.03
N GLN A 424 10.63 -23.24 -24.60
CA GLN A 424 11.83 -22.59 -25.16
C GLN A 424 12.88 -22.32 -24.10
N ALA A 425 12.49 -21.90 -22.90
CA ALA A 425 13.42 -21.70 -21.79
C ALA A 425 14.11 -23.01 -21.36
N GLN A 426 13.35 -24.12 -21.33
CA GLN A 426 13.90 -25.47 -21.08
C GLN A 426 14.83 -25.94 -22.20
N ALA A 427 14.41 -25.78 -23.46
CA ALA A 427 15.23 -26.14 -24.61
C ALA A 427 16.51 -25.29 -24.68
N GLY A 428 16.44 -24.01 -24.40
CA GLY A 428 17.60 -23.11 -24.37
C GLY A 428 18.64 -23.53 -23.32
N LEU A 429 18.20 -24.02 -22.16
CA LEU A 429 19.07 -24.57 -21.13
C LEU A 429 19.80 -25.85 -21.63
N LEU A 430 19.05 -26.78 -22.25
CA LEU A 430 19.61 -28.00 -22.83
C LEU A 430 20.61 -27.70 -23.94
N MET A 431 20.23 -26.85 -24.90
CA MET A 431 21.11 -26.45 -26.01
C MET A 431 22.37 -25.70 -25.52
N GLY A 432 22.24 -24.89 -24.45
CA GLY A 432 23.39 -24.26 -23.80
C GLY A 432 24.39 -25.27 -23.24
N LEU A 433 23.94 -26.45 -22.83
CA LEU A 433 24.80 -27.55 -22.35
C LEU A 433 25.46 -28.34 -23.50
N GLU A 434 24.98 -28.22 -24.75
CA GLU A 434 25.55 -28.91 -25.89
C GLU A 434 26.87 -28.29 -26.38
N SER A 435 27.10 -26.99 -26.10
CA SER A 435 28.38 -26.39 -26.45
C SER A 435 29.51 -26.92 -25.57
N VAL A 436 30.66 -27.27 -26.17
CA VAL A 436 31.82 -27.79 -25.45
C VAL A 436 32.27 -26.85 -24.33
N GLN A 437 32.23 -25.53 -24.60
CA GLN A 437 32.63 -24.51 -23.62
C GLN A 437 31.65 -24.40 -22.46
N SER A 438 30.35 -24.45 -22.72
CA SER A 438 29.31 -24.45 -21.68
C SER A 438 29.36 -25.74 -20.84
N ARG A 439 29.60 -26.89 -21.48
CA ARG A 439 29.81 -28.15 -20.78
C ARG A 439 31.03 -28.13 -19.87
N MET A 440 32.17 -27.64 -20.37
CA MET A 440 33.40 -27.52 -19.56
C MET A 440 33.18 -26.57 -18.36
N SER A 441 32.52 -25.42 -18.57
CA SER A 441 32.20 -24.47 -17.50
C SER A 441 31.24 -25.09 -16.48
N HIS A 442 30.23 -25.81 -16.95
CA HIS A 442 29.28 -26.52 -16.08
C HIS A 442 29.96 -27.62 -15.26
N LEU A 443 30.77 -28.48 -15.90
CA LEU A 443 31.52 -29.52 -15.22
C LEU A 443 32.47 -28.95 -14.18
N GLY A 444 33.21 -27.89 -14.53
CA GLY A 444 34.13 -27.21 -13.62
C GLY A 444 33.41 -26.57 -12.44
N ALA A 445 32.30 -25.87 -12.67
CA ALA A 445 31.51 -25.23 -11.62
C ALA A 445 30.83 -26.29 -10.72
N SER A 446 30.25 -27.34 -11.29
CA SER A 446 29.64 -28.44 -10.53
C SER A 446 30.66 -29.17 -9.66
N GLY A 447 31.84 -29.48 -10.19
CA GLY A 447 32.91 -30.10 -9.43
C GLY A 447 33.42 -29.24 -8.29
N LEU A 448 33.57 -27.93 -8.53
CA LEU A 448 34.04 -26.95 -7.52
C LEU A 448 32.99 -26.62 -6.44
N LEU A 449 31.72 -26.50 -6.83
CA LEU A 449 30.66 -26.06 -5.90
C LEU A 449 30.03 -27.23 -5.15
N TYR A 450 29.88 -28.37 -5.79
CA TYR A 450 29.11 -29.53 -5.24
C TYR A 450 29.95 -30.76 -5.00
N GLY A 451 31.24 -30.77 -5.37
CA GLY A 451 32.13 -31.91 -5.27
C GLY A 451 31.77 -33.08 -6.20
N ARG A 452 30.80 -32.93 -7.10
CA ARG A 452 30.36 -33.89 -8.10
C ARG A 452 29.84 -33.19 -9.36
N VAL A 453 29.84 -33.90 -10.46
CA VAL A 453 29.19 -33.47 -11.70
C VAL A 453 27.69 -33.73 -11.58
N ARG A 454 26.88 -32.75 -11.87
CA ARG A 454 25.41 -32.87 -11.97
C ARG A 454 25.03 -33.23 -13.41
N GLU A 455 24.17 -34.22 -13.56
CA GLU A 455 23.65 -34.60 -14.87
C GLU A 455 22.62 -33.56 -15.40
N ALA A 456 22.38 -33.57 -16.72
CA ALA A 456 21.48 -32.63 -17.36
C ALA A 456 20.04 -32.69 -16.77
N ASP A 457 19.58 -33.89 -16.41
CA ASP A 457 18.26 -34.10 -15.81
C ASP A 457 18.14 -33.58 -14.39
N GLU A 458 19.25 -33.31 -13.71
CA GLU A 458 19.28 -32.64 -12.39
C GLU A 458 19.23 -31.13 -12.48
N LEU A 459 19.32 -30.56 -13.68
CA LEU A 459 19.31 -29.12 -13.96
C LEU A 459 17.96 -28.62 -14.47
N LEU A 460 17.12 -29.52 -14.96
CA LEU A 460 15.77 -29.30 -15.46
C LEU A 460 14.74 -29.52 -14.35
#